data_64905a6ca89de960238b0a5b06714427
#
_entry.id   64905a6ca89de960238b0a5b06714427
#
_cell.length_a   1.000
_cell.length_b   1.000
_cell.length_c   1.000
_cell.angle_alpha   90.00
_cell.angle_beta   90.00
_cell.angle_gamma   90.00
#
_symmetry.space_group_name_H-M   'P 1'
#
loop_
_entity.id
_entity.type
_entity.pdbx_description
1 polymer ?
#
loop_
_entity_poly.entity_id
_entity_poly.type
_entity_poly.pdbx_seq_one_letter_code
_entity_poly.pdbx_strand_id
1 'polypeptide(L)'
;MVAGLVLLGAVTPIFGKAEDYPQGVDLSVFAGIRDGLLKDRAQFISDFAATFYGTNAGQTVSAGVLTQTLNIALLASLKGTLECVTAFSETDFRPDMAKIDVPTLVIHGSNDQVVPFETTGKVAAKMINNAELKVYDNGPHGFAVTHQDN
;
A
#
# COMPACT_ATOMS: atom_id res chain seq x y z
N MET A 1 19.78 1.14 16.78
CA MET A 1 19.86 -0.23 16.21
C MET A 1 18.43 -0.70 15.98
N VAL A 2 18.09 -1.17 14.77
CA VAL A 2 16.77 -1.76 14.46
C VAL A 2 16.85 -3.25 14.77
N ALA A 3 15.90 -3.77 15.56
CA ALA A 3 15.90 -5.18 16.00
C ALA A 3 15.05 -6.09 15.12
N GLY A 4 14.17 -5.53 14.32
CA GLY A 4 13.29 -6.25 13.39
C GLY A 4 12.53 -5.28 12.51
N LEU A 5 11.98 -5.77 11.39
CA LEU A 5 11.23 -4.98 10.42
C LEU A 5 9.87 -5.65 10.15
N VAL A 6 8.81 -4.85 10.05
CA VAL A 6 7.51 -5.30 9.56
C VAL A 6 7.14 -4.48 8.33
N LEU A 7 6.87 -5.15 7.23
CA LEU A 7 6.36 -4.57 5.99
C LEU A 7 4.88 -4.94 5.85
N LEU A 8 3.99 -3.97 6.05
CA LEU A 8 2.54 -4.16 6.06
C LEU A 8 1.94 -3.53 4.80
N GLY A 9 1.49 -4.33 3.83
CA GLY A 9 0.95 -3.84 2.56
C GLY A 9 1.91 -2.87 1.85
N ALA A 10 3.23 -3.12 1.97
CA ALA A 10 4.25 -2.16 1.53
C ALA A 10 4.44 -2.18 0.02
N VAL A 11 4.79 -1.02 -0.53
CA VAL A 11 5.05 -0.81 -1.97
C VAL A 11 6.38 -1.40 -2.46
N THR A 12 7.12 -2.05 -1.57
CA THR A 12 8.42 -2.68 -1.89
C THR A 12 8.25 -3.94 -2.73
N PRO A 13 9.23 -4.26 -3.60
CA PRO A 13 10.53 -3.62 -3.77
C PRO A 13 10.51 -2.40 -4.71
N ILE A 14 9.55 -2.30 -5.59
CA ILE A 14 9.30 -1.17 -6.49
C ILE A 14 7.82 -1.20 -6.87
N PHE A 15 7.18 -0.04 -6.87
CA PHE A 15 5.73 0.03 -7.10
C PHE A 15 5.38 0.43 -8.53
N GLY A 16 5.99 1.49 -9.02
CA GLY A 16 5.78 1.97 -10.38
C GLY A 16 6.42 1.06 -11.43
N LYS A 17 5.83 1.04 -12.61
CA LYS A 17 6.39 0.35 -13.78
C LYS A 17 7.73 0.98 -14.18
N ALA A 18 8.72 0.14 -14.41
CA ALA A 18 10.02 0.52 -14.94
C ALA A 18 10.38 -0.37 -16.14
N GLU A 19 11.40 0.00 -16.91
CA GLU A 19 11.83 -0.76 -18.08
C GLU A 19 12.19 -2.21 -17.71
N ASP A 20 12.89 -2.36 -16.60
CA ASP A 20 13.29 -3.67 -16.04
C ASP A 20 12.28 -4.24 -15.01
N TYR A 21 11.13 -3.57 -14.84
CA TYR A 21 10.02 -4.02 -13.99
C TYR A 21 8.66 -3.74 -14.65
N PRO A 22 8.35 -4.40 -15.77
CA PRO A 22 7.15 -4.12 -16.57
C PRO A 22 5.83 -4.53 -15.87
N GLN A 23 5.88 -5.36 -14.84
CA GLN A 23 4.75 -5.77 -14.03
C GLN A 23 4.35 -4.76 -12.94
N GLY A 24 5.12 -3.68 -12.75
CA GLY A 24 4.76 -2.58 -11.85
C GLY A 24 3.49 -1.86 -12.29
N VAL A 25 2.94 -1.05 -11.40
CA VAL A 25 1.74 -0.25 -11.67
C VAL A 25 2.04 0.83 -12.70
N ASP A 26 1.17 1.01 -13.69
CA ASP A 26 1.36 2.02 -14.73
C ASP A 26 1.42 3.43 -14.13
N LEU A 27 2.35 4.24 -14.61
CA LEU A 27 2.60 5.57 -14.07
C LEU A 27 1.41 6.53 -14.23
N SER A 28 0.52 6.28 -15.18
CA SER A 28 -0.71 7.04 -15.37
C SER A 28 -1.68 6.92 -14.19
N VAL A 29 -1.64 5.80 -13.45
CA VAL A 29 -2.43 5.61 -12.22
C VAL A 29 -2.04 6.65 -11.17
N PHE A 30 -0.74 6.87 -10.97
CA PHE A 30 -0.25 7.85 -9.99
C PHE A 30 -0.52 9.30 -10.43
N ALA A 31 -0.47 9.58 -11.74
CA ALA A 31 -0.92 10.86 -12.28
C ALA A 31 -2.41 11.09 -11.98
N GLY A 32 -3.26 10.10 -12.21
CA GLY A 32 -4.68 10.15 -11.87
C GLY A 32 -4.97 10.38 -10.38
N ILE A 33 -4.17 9.77 -9.48
CA ILE A 33 -4.25 10.03 -8.04
C ILE A 33 -3.96 11.50 -7.73
N ARG A 34 -2.90 12.08 -8.31
CA ARG A 34 -2.53 13.49 -8.11
C ARG A 34 -3.62 14.43 -8.62
N ASP A 35 -4.15 14.17 -9.80
CA ASP A 35 -5.21 14.96 -10.40
C ASP A 35 -6.49 14.92 -9.55
N GLY A 36 -6.86 13.75 -9.05
CA GLY A 36 -7.98 13.58 -8.14
C GLY A 36 -7.82 14.37 -6.83
N LEU A 37 -6.63 14.29 -6.22
CA LEU A 37 -6.29 15.02 -4.99
C LEU A 37 -6.31 16.54 -5.20
N LEU A 38 -5.89 17.02 -6.37
CA LEU A 38 -5.90 18.45 -6.70
C LEU A 38 -7.30 18.95 -7.05
N LYS A 39 -8.12 18.12 -7.67
CA LYS A 39 -9.48 18.48 -8.08
C LYS A 39 -10.44 18.59 -6.91
N ASP A 40 -10.53 17.55 -6.09
CA ASP A 40 -11.36 17.49 -4.89
C ASP A 40 -10.78 16.41 -3.94
N ARG A 41 -9.93 16.87 -3.03
CA ARG A 41 -9.22 15.97 -2.12
C ARG A 41 -10.15 15.17 -1.23
N ALA A 42 -11.18 15.81 -0.69
CA ALA A 42 -12.08 15.16 0.26
C ALA A 42 -12.89 14.06 -0.42
N GLN A 43 -13.44 14.37 -1.60
CA GLN A 43 -14.19 13.39 -2.38
C GLN A 43 -13.29 12.27 -2.86
N PHE A 44 -12.09 12.59 -3.39
CA PHE A 44 -11.14 11.58 -3.84
C PHE A 44 -10.77 10.58 -2.73
N ILE A 45 -10.45 11.07 -1.51
CA ILE A 45 -10.11 10.20 -0.37
C ILE A 45 -11.32 9.37 0.06
N SER A 46 -12.51 9.95 0.05
CA SER A 46 -13.76 9.24 0.36
C SER A 46 -14.01 8.09 -0.61
N ASP A 47 -13.87 8.34 -1.91
CA ASP A 47 -14.06 7.32 -2.96
C ASP A 47 -12.97 6.24 -2.90
N PHE A 48 -11.73 6.64 -2.65
CA PHE A 48 -10.60 5.73 -2.51
C PHE A 48 -10.76 4.75 -1.34
N ALA A 49 -11.46 5.15 -0.28
CA ALA A 49 -11.70 4.29 0.88
C ALA A 49 -12.43 2.99 0.51
N ALA A 50 -13.25 2.98 -0.54
CA ALA A 50 -13.93 1.78 -1.01
C ALA A 50 -12.94 0.72 -1.53
N THR A 51 -11.93 1.15 -2.29
CA THR A 51 -10.84 0.27 -2.77
C THR A 51 -9.89 -0.11 -1.63
N PHE A 52 -9.58 0.85 -0.76
CA PHE A 52 -8.67 0.66 0.37
C PHE A 52 -9.16 -0.44 1.33
N TYR A 53 -10.44 -0.44 1.68
CA TYR A 53 -11.05 -1.44 2.56
C TYR A 53 -11.69 -2.60 1.80
N GLY A 54 -11.68 -2.61 0.48
CA GLY A 54 -12.27 -3.67 -0.33
C GLY A 54 -13.80 -3.73 -0.27
N THR A 55 -14.48 -2.64 0.11
CA THR A 55 -15.94 -2.63 0.19
C THR A 55 -16.58 -2.77 -1.19
N ASN A 56 -15.88 -2.34 -2.23
CA ASN A 56 -16.23 -2.60 -3.64
C ASN A 56 -16.09 -4.09 -4.04
N ALA A 57 -15.43 -4.92 -3.20
CA ALA A 57 -15.20 -6.34 -3.42
C ALA A 57 -15.82 -7.22 -2.31
N GLY A 58 -16.81 -6.70 -1.58
CA GLY A 58 -17.60 -7.44 -0.61
C GLY A 58 -17.11 -7.40 0.84
N GLN A 59 -16.03 -6.68 1.15
CA GLN A 59 -15.64 -6.41 2.53
C GLN A 59 -16.60 -5.41 3.19
N THR A 60 -16.65 -5.41 4.50
CA THR A 60 -17.50 -4.48 5.27
C THR A 60 -16.69 -3.74 6.32
N VAL A 61 -16.92 -2.44 6.41
CA VAL A 61 -16.45 -1.60 7.51
C VAL A 61 -17.57 -0.67 7.94
N SER A 62 -17.57 -0.25 9.19
CA SER A 62 -18.61 0.66 9.70
C SER A 62 -18.47 2.07 9.09
N ALA A 63 -19.58 2.80 9.02
CA ALA A 63 -19.57 4.20 8.61
C ALA A 63 -18.65 5.06 9.51
N GLY A 64 -18.51 4.69 10.79
CA GLY A 64 -17.60 5.35 11.73
C GLY A 64 -16.15 5.19 11.31
N VAL A 65 -15.72 4.00 10.86
CA VAL A 65 -14.37 3.75 10.34
C VAL A 65 -14.12 4.62 9.09
N LEU A 66 -15.05 4.65 8.14
CA LEU A 66 -14.91 5.47 6.93
C LEU A 66 -14.79 6.95 7.25
N THR A 67 -15.63 7.46 8.16
CA THR A 67 -15.59 8.86 8.63
C THR A 67 -14.26 9.17 9.32
N GLN A 68 -13.80 8.30 10.21
CA GLN A 68 -12.52 8.48 10.90
C GLN A 68 -11.34 8.48 9.91
N THR A 69 -11.33 7.56 8.95
CA THR A 69 -10.30 7.49 7.90
C THR A 69 -10.21 8.78 7.11
N LEU A 70 -11.35 9.31 6.65
CA LEU A 70 -11.41 10.57 5.94
C LEU A 70 -10.86 11.71 6.80
N ASN A 71 -11.32 11.83 8.05
CA ASN A 71 -10.89 12.89 8.96
C ASN A 71 -9.37 12.85 9.21
N ILE A 72 -8.81 11.66 9.46
CA ILE A 72 -7.37 11.50 9.67
C ILE A 72 -6.59 11.87 8.40
N ALA A 73 -7.02 11.39 7.24
CA ALA A 73 -6.35 11.68 5.98
C ALA A 73 -6.34 13.17 5.64
N LEU A 74 -7.40 13.91 6.00
CA LEU A 74 -7.49 15.34 5.77
C LEU A 74 -6.62 16.19 6.72
N LEU A 75 -6.09 15.63 7.81
CA LEU A 75 -5.12 16.31 8.68
C LEU A 75 -3.75 16.50 8.02
N ALA A 76 -3.37 15.64 7.09
CA ALA A 76 -2.13 15.79 6.34
C ALA A 76 -2.20 17.04 5.43
N SER A 77 -1.06 17.68 5.13
CA SER A 77 -1.06 18.76 4.13
C SER A 77 -1.26 18.23 2.71
N LEU A 78 -1.89 18.99 1.83
CA LEU A 78 -2.03 18.62 0.43
C LEU A 78 -0.66 18.40 -0.22
N LYS A 79 0.30 19.31 0.04
CA LYS A 79 1.67 19.17 -0.48
C LYS A 79 2.29 17.85 -0.01
N GLY A 80 2.23 17.54 1.30
CA GLY A 80 2.77 16.30 1.84
C GLY A 80 2.11 15.07 1.22
N THR A 81 0.80 15.10 0.99
CA THR A 81 0.08 13.99 0.33
C THR A 81 0.58 13.79 -1.10
N LEU A 82 0.73 14.87 -1.89
CA LEU A 82 1.22 14.78 -3.27
C LEU A 82 2.68 14.31 -3.35
N GLU A 83 3.55 14.78 -2.45
CA GLU A 83 4.95 14.35 -2.37
C GLU A 83 5.07 12.88 -1.96
N CYS A 84 4.18 12.38 -1.09
CA CYS A 84 4.10 10.96 -0.76
C CYS A 84 3.73 10.12 -1.99
N VAL A 85 2.83 10.60 -2.87
CA VAL A 85 2.53 9.90 -4.13
C VAL A 85 3.79 9.76 -4.98
N THR A 86 4.60 10.83 -5.09
CA THR A 86 5.91 10.77 -5.77
C THR A 86 6.82 9.74 -5.10
N ALA A 87 6.98 9.84 -3.78
CA ALA A 87 7.90 9.01 -3.04
C ALA A 87 7.60 7.50 -3.22
N PHE A 88 6.34 7.08 -3.05
CA PHE A 88 6.02 5.66 -3.15
C PHE A 88 5.93 5.15 -4.60
N SER A 89 5.65 6.01 -5.59
CA SER A 89 5.54 5.59 -6.98
C SER A 89 6.87 5.53 -7.73
N GLU A 90 7.85 6.35 -7.31
CA GLU A 90 9.10 6.55 -8.05
C GLU A 90 10.33 5.95 -7.34
N THR A 91 10.20 5.54 -6.07
CA THR A 91 11.35 4.98 -5.34
C THR A 91 11.55 3.51 -5.67
N ASP A 92 12.77 3.17 -6.08
CA ASP A 92 13.23 1.81 -6.26
C ASP A 92 13.97 1.34 -5.00
N PHE A 93 13.34 0.45 -4.25
CA PHE A 93 13.91 -0.12 -3.02
C PHE A 93 14.68 -1.43 -3.28
N ARG A 94 14.74 -1.94 -4.51
CA ARG A 94 15.42 -3.21 -4.82
C ARG A 94 16.87 -3.23 -4.34
N PRO A 95 17.67 -2.15 -4.47
CA PRO A 95 19.03 -2.13 -3.95
C PRO A 95 19.13 -2.21 -2.42
N ASP A 96 18.04 -1.90 -1.71
CA ASP A 96 18.01 -1.90 -0.26
C ASP A 96 17.48 -3.21 0.32
N MET A 97 16.65 -3.96 -0.42
CA MET A 97 16.08 -5.22 0.05
C MET A 97 17.14 -6.23 0.47
N ALA A 98 18.21 -6.39 -0.32
CA ALA A 98 19.29 -7.32 -0.03
C ALA A 98 20.19 -6.89 1.15
N LYS A 99 20.10 -5.62 1.58
CA LYS A 99 20.86 -5.08 2.73
C LYS A 99 20.13 -5.26 4.05
N ILE A 100 18.85 -5.67 4.01
CA ILE A 100 18.07 -5.92 5.21
C ILE A 100 18.59 -7.20 5.86
N ASP A 101 19.23 -7.04 7.03
CA ASP A 101 19.91 -8.10 7.79
C ASP A 101 19.18 -8.47 9.09
N VAL A 102 18.08 -7.81 9.40
CA VAL A 102 17.26 -8.07 10.58
C VAL A 102 16.09 -9.01 10.28
N PRO A 103 15.56 -9.75 11.27
CA PRO A 103 14.33 -10.51 11.10
C PRO A 103 13.22 -9.64 10.54
N THR A 104 12.59 -10.08 9.45
CA THR A 104 11.59 -9.28 8.74
C THR A 104 10.30 -10.07 8.58
N LEU A 105 9.17 -9.44 8.92
CA LEU A 105 7.84 -9.97 8.66
C LEU A 105 7.17 -9.15 7.55
N VAL A 106 6.84 -9.81 6.45
CA VAL A 106 6.05 -9.23 5.36
C VAL A 106 4.61 -9.69 5.53
N ILE A 107 3.70 -8.74 5.69
CA ILE A 107 2.26 -9.01 5.84
C ILE A 107 1.52 -8.34 4.70
N HIS A 108 0.65 -9.10 4.00
CA HIS A 108 -0.08 -8.59 2.85
C HIS A 108 -1.44 -9.24 2.68
N GLY A 109 -2.41 -8.49 2.15
CA GLY A 109 -3.69 -9.04 1.74
C GLY A 109 -3.63 -9.62 0.33
N SER A 110 -4.19 -10.82 0.11
CA SER A 110 -4.15 -11.44 -1.22
C SER A 110 -5.04 -10.73 -2.26
N ASN A 111 -6.01 -9.92 -1.81
CA ASN A 111 -6.89 -9.11 -2.66
C ASN A 111 -6.64 -7.61 -2.49
N ASP A 112 -5.38 -7.22 -2.27
CA ASP A 112 -4.98 -5.83 -2.18
C ASP A 112 -5.04 -5.17 -3.57
N GLN A 113 -6.05 -4.31 -3.77
CA GLN A 113 -6.28 -3.59 -5.01
C GLN A 113 -5.49 -2.27 -5.08
N VAL A 114 -4.88 -1.85 -3.98
CA VAL A 114 -4.09 -0.62 -3.90
C VAL A 114 -2.63 -0.91 -4.17
N VAL A 115 -2.07 -1.90 -3.49
CA VAL A 115 -0.69 -2.37 -3.63
C VAL A 115 -0.72 -3.84 -4.00
N PRO A 116 -0.67 -4.20 -5.29
CA PRO A 116 -0.86 -5.59 -5.73
C PRO A 116 0.15 -6.55 -5.11
N PHE A 117 -0.33 -7.53 -4.37
CA PHE A 117 0.48 -8.52 -3.64
C PHE A 117 1.51 -9.22 -4.52
N GLU A 118 1.11 -9.64 -5.71
CA GLU A 118 1.96 -10.45 -6.61
C GLU A 118 3.23 -9.73 -7.07
N THR A 119 3.14 -8.39 -7.22
CA THR A 119 4.25 -7.56 -7.70
C THR A 119 4.96 -6.78 -6.59
N THR A 120 4.51 -6.88 -5.35
CA THR A 120 5.09 -6.15 -4.21
C THR A 120 5.44 -7.09 -3.07
N GLY A 121 4.59 -7.31 -2.09
CA GLY A 121 4.88 -8.09 -0.88
C GLY A 121 5.44 -9.48 -1.15
N LYS A 122 4.91 -10.19 -2.16
CA LYS A 122 5.39 -11.51 -2.56
C LYS A 122 6.82 -11.49 -3.13
N VAL A 123 7.17 -10.43 -3.83
CA VAL A 123 8.52 -10.24 -4.39
C VAL A 123 9.48 -9.79 -3.29
N ALA A 124 9.08 -8.81 -2.47
CA ALA A 124 9.88 -8.32 -1.35
C ALA A 124 10.27 -9.44 -0.38
N ALA A 125 9.33 -10.32 -0.03
CA ALA A 125 9.59 -11.46 0.84
C ALA A 125 10.63 -12.45 0.28
N LYS A 126 10.78 -12.52 -1.04
CA LYS A 126 11.82 -13.36 -1.70
C LYS A 126 13.18 -12.67 -1.77
N MET A 127 13.21 -11.34 -1.75
CA MET A 127 14.45 -10.56 -1.87
C MET A 127 15.14 -10.35 -0.52
N ILE A 128 14.40 -10.42 0.58
CA ILE A 128 14.92 -10.24 1.94
C ILE A 128 15.31 -11.61 2.52
N ASN A 129 16.57 -11.78 2.89
CA ASN A 129 17.12 -13.11 3.27
C ASN A 129 16.42 -13.73 4.51
N ASN A 130 15.97 -12.93 5.45
CA ASN A 130 15.37 -13.39 6.73
C ASN A 130 13.90 -12.97 6.82
N ALA A 131 13.17 -12.97 5.70
CA ALA A 131 11.77 -12.60 5.69
C ALA A 131 10.84 -13.80 5.90
N GLU A 132 9.87 -13.61 6.79
CA GLU A 132 8.67 -14.43 6.89
C GLU A 132 7.53 -13.72 6.16
N LEU A 133 6.73 -14.47 5.39
CA LEU A 133 5.56 -13.94 4.67
C LEU A 133 4.28 -14.46 5.31
N LYS A 134 3.44 -13.54 5.78
CA LYS A 134 2.06 -13.82 6.18
C LYS A 134 1.08 -13.19 5.19
N VAL A 135 0.24 -14.02 4.58
CA VAL A 135 -0.79 -13.55 3.64
C VAL A 135 -2.17 -13.69 4.29
N TYR A 136 -2.94 -12.61 4.27
CA TYR A 136 -4.34 -12.62 4.67
C TYR A 136 -5.20 -12.92 3.44
N ASP A 137 -5.87 -14.08 3.46
CA ASP A 137 -6.70 -14.51 2.34
C ASP A 137 -7.87 -13.56 2.11
N ASN A 138 -8.08 -13.18 0.84
CA ASN A 138 -9.06 -12.17 0.43
C ASN A 138 -8.92 -10.81 1.16
N GLY A 139 -7.79 -10.56 1.83
CA GLY A 139 -7.51 -9.30 2.53
C GLY A 139 -7.33 -8.14 1.55
N PRO A 140 -8.03 -7.00 1.74
CA PRO A 140 -7.79 -5.75 1.00
C PRO A 140 -6.54 -5.05 1.53
N HIS A 141 -6.23 -3.86 1.03
CA HIS A 141 -5.12 -3.04 1.59
C HIS A 141 -5.32 -2.71 3.08
N GLY A 142 -6.55 -2.36 3.46
CA GLY A 142 -6.95 -2.07 4.84
C GLY A 142 -7.22 -3.32 5.69
N PHE A 143 -6.60 -4.47 5.40
CA PHE A 143 -6.86 -5.75 6.09
C PHE A 143 -6.63 -5.69 7.61
N ALA A 144 -5.77 -4.82 8.10
CA ALA A 144 -5.59 -4.61 9.54
C ALA A 144 -6.87 -4.14 10.26
N VAL A 145 -7.86 -3.64 9.51
CA VAL A 145 -9.19 -3.28 10.03
C VAL A 145 -10.23 -4.35 9.71
N THR A 146 -10.19 -4.92 8.51
CA THR A 146 -11.20 -5.87 8.06
C THR A 146 -10.95 -7.32 8.51
N HIS A 147 -9.74 -7.65 8.98
CA HIS A 147 -9.31 -9.00 9.35
C HIS A 147 -8.66 -9.04 10.75
N GLN A 148 -9.24 -8.32 11.72
CA GLN A 148 -8.70 -8.20 13.09
C GLN A 148 -8.69 -9.51 13.87
N ASP A 149 -9.59 -10.44 13.56
CA ASP A 149 -9.79 -11.69 14.29
C ASP A 149 -9.01 -12.89 13.69
N ASN A 150 -8.10 -12.65 12.72
CA ASN A 150 -7.33 -13.68 12.00
C ASN A 150 -5.85 -13.72 12.40
#